data_bdb2bbfc1b5f118f10d7a972cf290612
#
_entry.id   bdb2bbfc1b5f118f10d7a972cf290612
#
_cell.length_a   1.000
_cell.length_b   1.000
_cell.length_c   1.000
_cell.angle_alpha   90.00
_cell.angle_beta   90.00
_cell.angle_gamma   90.00
#
_symmetry.space_group_name_H-M   'P 1'
#
loop_
_entity.id
_entity.type
_entity.pdbx_description
1 polymer ?
#
loop_
_entity_poly.entity_id
_entity_poly.type
_entity_poly.pdbx_seq_one_letter_code
_entity_poly.pdbx_strand_id
1 'polypeptide(L)'
;MVTIQVQNLINFVAEVFARSESSPEEARRIATYLTTANLTGHDSHGVIRVPVYIRWKKMGSVVPDQTVELVVDTPSLAVVDGKFGYGQTVTPQAVRIGIEKCKKAGLAAVALRNAGHIGRVGDWAEMAAAEGLVSIHFVNAAGSLLVAPHGGVEKRLSTAPYCVGIPRQGQDPIVLDFATSIVAEGKVLVASRGGKKLPKGALIDFDGTLSEDPAVLYGPYSAEGPRDHTKGTGAIRAFGEHKGSGLAFICELLGGALTGTGATAPNRRFANGMFAVYVDPKVVDTSNFFDSEISRYVDFIRATKPVAGVDAVLIPGDPERKMRADRTKNGVPLPDDTWAAIVNTARDIGVSEASIQRATA
;
A
#
# COMPACT_ATOMS: atom_id res chain seq x y z
N MET A 1 -20.42 -3.66 12.91
CA MET A 1 -19.00 -4.01 12.60
C MET A 1 -18.87 -5.51 12.72
N VAL A 2 -18.40 -6.19 11.69
CA VAL A 2 -18.19 -7.65 11.67
C VAL A 2 -16.72 -7.93 11.96
N THR A 3 -16.42 -8.88 12.85
CA THR A 3 -15.04 -9.32 13.11
C THR A 3 -14.86 -10.73 12.53
N ILE A 4 -13.85 -10.91 11.67
CA ILE A 4 -13.64 -12.16 10.95
C ILE A 4 -12.28 -12.73 11.31
N GLN A 5 -12.25 -14.03 11.60
CA GLN A 5 -11.00 -14.73 11.88
C GLN A 5 -10.10 -14.74 10.64
N VAL A 6 -8.81 -14.55 10.85
CA VAL A 6 -7.81 -14.33 9.80
C VAL A 6 -7.89 -15.40 8.71
N GLN A 7 -7.93 -16.68 9.12
CA GLN A 7 -7.93 -17.80 8.18
C GLN A 7 -9.24 -17.88 7.38
N ASN A 8 -10.38 -17.56 8.01
CA ASN A 8 -11.68 -17.53 7.36
C ASN A 8 -11.72 -16.39 6.32
N LEU A 9 -11.19 -15.22 6.68
CA LEU A 9 -11.09 -14.08 5.75
C LEU A 9 -10.23 -14.40 4.53
N ILE A 10 -9.04 -14.99 4.74
CA ILE A 10 -8.16 -15.42 3.64
C ILE A 10 -8.87 -16.44 2.74
N ASN A 11 -9.51 -17.45 3.32
CA ASN A 11 -10.19 -18.49 2.54
C ASN A 11 -11.33 -17.91 1.71
N PHE A 12 -12.14 -17.03 2.30
CA PHE A 12 -13.27 -16.40 1.61
C PHE A 12 -12.80 -15.48 0.47
N VAL A 13 -11.81 -14.62 0.74
CA VAL A 13 -11.27 -13.71 -0.28
C VAL A 13 -10.57 -14.50 -1.40
N ALA A 14 -9.87 -15.60 -1.08
CA ALA A 14 -9.30 -16.48 -2.10
C ALA A 14 -10.37 -17.12 -2.99
N GLU A 15 -11.50 -17.57 -2.42
CA GLU A 15 -12.61 -18.08 -3.23
C GLU A 15 -13.18 -17.01 -4.17
N VAL A 16 -13.30 -15.76 -3.71
CA VAL A 16 -13.74 -14.63 -4.55
C VAL A 16 -12.82 -14.44 -5.75
N PHE A 17 -11.50 -14.43 -5.56
CA PHE A 17 -10.56 -14.27 -6.67
C PHE A 17 -10.48 -15.49 -7.60
N ALA A 18 -10.58 -16.71 -7.06
CA ALA A 18 -10.65 -17.93 -7.87
C ALA A 18 -11.89 -17.95 -8.75
N ARG A 19 -13.05 -17.51 -8.25
CA ARG A 19 -14.29 -17.34 -9.05
C ARG A 19 -14.17 -16.23 -10.09
N SER A 20 -13.22 -15.32 -9.92
CA SER A 20 -12.91 -14.26 -10.88
C SER A 20 -11.73 -14.61 -11.80
N GLU A 21 -11.54 -15.88 -12.11
CA GLU A 21 -10.57 -16.40 -13.09
C GLU A 21 -9.08 -16.24 -12.70
N SER A 22 -8.74 -15.97 -11.45
CA SER A 22 -7.36 -16.13 -10.97
C SER A 22 -7.08 -17.61 -10.65
N SER A 23 -5.86 -18.08 -10.90
CA SER A 23 -5.44 -19.40 -10.44
C SER A 23 -5.57 -19.52 -8.92
N PRO A 24 -5.71 -20.75 -8.37
CA PRO A 24 -5.77 -20.94 -6.92
C PRO A 24 -4.58 -20.30 -6.18
N GLU A 25 -3.40 -20.35 -6.75
CA GLU A 25 -2.17 -19.79 -6.20
C GLU A 25 -2.22 -18.26 -6.18
N GLU A 26 -2.65 -17.62 -7.26
CA GLU A 26 -2.80 -16.17 -7.32
C GLU A 26 -3.90 -15.70 -6.39
N ALA A 27 -5.06 -16.35 -6.42
CA ALA A 27 -6.19 -16.04 -5.56
C ALA A 27 -5.79 -16.08 -4.08
N ARG A 28 -5.07 -17.13 -3.66
CA ARG A 28 -4.54 -17.27 -2.30
C ARG A 28 -3.54 -16.19 -1.96
N ARG A 29 -2.65 -15.84 -2.87
CA ARG A 29 -1.64 -14.79 -2.70
C ARG A 29 -2.30 -13.44 -2.51
N ILE A 30 -3.24 -13.05 -3.38
CA ILE A 30 -3.99 -11.79 -3.25
C ILE A 30 -4.71 -11.74 -1.90
N ALA A 31 -5.45 -12.79 -1.55
CA ALA A 31 -6.16 -12.87 -0.28
C ALA A 31 -5.24 -12.72 0.93
N THR A 32 -4.08 -13.34 0.90
CA THR A 32 -3.07 -13.25 1.97
C THR A 32 -2.56 -11.83 2.13
N TYR A 33 -2.12 -11.16 1.04
CA TYR A 33 -1.60 -9.79 1.13
C TYR A 33 -2.67 -8.77 1.54
N LEU A 34 -3.90 -8.89 1.01
CA LEU A 34 -4.99 -8.00 1.44
C LEU A 34 -5.33 -8.19 2.93
N THR A 35 -5.37 -9.43 3.40
CA THR A 35 -5.60 -9.70 4.84
C THR A 35 -4.42 -9.23 5.69
N THR A 36 -3.17 -9.40 5.23
CA THR A 36 -1.97 -8.88 5.91
C THR A 36 -1.99 -7.37 6.05
N ALA A 37 -2.44 -6.66 5.02
CA ALA A 37 -2.63 -5.21 5.10
C ALA A 37 -3.66 -4.83 6.19
N ASN A 38 -4.76 -5.56 6.33
CA ASN A 38 -5.68 -5.37 7.46
C ASN A 38 -5.00 -5.70 8.79
N LEU A 39 -4.27 -6.81 8.90
CA LEU A 39 -3.58 -7.20 10.13
C LEU A 39 -2.62 -6.11 10.63
N THR A 40 -1.98 -5.40 9.72
CA THR A 40 -1.04 -4.31 10.03
C THR A 40 -1.71 -2.93 10.19
N GLY A 41 -3.06 -2.86 10.12
CA GLY A 41 -3.80 -1.60 10.28
C GLY A 41 -3.87 -0.74 9.02
N HIS A 42 -3.37 -1.24 7.89
CA HIS A 42 -3.46 -0.58 6.59
C HIS A 42 -4.77 -0.94 5.86
N ASP A 43 -5.91 -0.74 6.52
CA ASP A 43 -7.24 -1.16 6.05
C ASP A 43 -7.60 -0.64 4.66
N SER A 44 -7.09 0.53 4.28
CA SER A 44 -7.25 1.10 2.94
C SER A 44 -6.60 0.27 1.81
N HIS A 45 -5.66 -0.60 2.14
CA HIS A 45 -4.95 -1.53 1.26
C HIS A 45 -5.37 -2.99 1.50
N GLY A 46 -6.30 -3.20 2.44
CA GLY A 46 -6.84 -4.50 2.82
C GLY A 46 -7.99 -4.98 1.96
N VAL A 47 -8.82 -5.85 2.52
CA VAL A 47 -9.93 -6.52 1.81
C VAL A 47 -11.02 -5.56 1.30
N ILE A 48 -11.03 -4.30 1.76
CA ILE A 48 -11.85 -3.22 1.16
C ILE A 48 -11.60 -3.07 -0.35
N ARG A 49 -10.44 -3.52 -0.86
CA ARG A 49 -10.06 -3.49 -2.27
C ARG A 49 -10.71 -4.60 -3.11
N VAL A 50 -11.29 -5.62 -2.52
CA VAL A 50 -11.91 -6.74 -3.25
C VAL A 50 -12.90 -6.26 -4.32
N PRO A 51 -13.91 -5.42 -4.04
CA PRO A 51 -14.85 -4.97 -5.07
C PRO A 51 -14.18 -4.20 -6.22
N VAL A 52 -13.19 -3.37 -5.89
CA VAL A 52 -12.43 -2.59 -6.87
C VAL A 52 -11.59 -3.50 -7.77
N TYR A 53 -10.90 -4.49 -7.21
CA TYR A 53 -10.06 -5.40 -7.97
C TYR A 53 -10.89 -6.28 -8.92
N ILE A 54 -12.02 -6.80 -8.46
CA ILE A 54 -12.96 -7.56 -9.30
C ILE A 54 -13.48 -6.70 -10.46
N ARG A 55 -13.84 -5.44 -10.19
CA ARG A 55 -14.24 -4.49 -11.23
C ARG A 55 -13.13 -4.22 -12.22
N TRP A 56 -11.88 -3.98 -11.78
CA TRP A 56 -10.74 -3.75 -12.66
C TRP A 56 -10.44 -4.95 -13.54
N LYS A 57 -10.59 -6.17 -13.01
CA LYS A 57 -10.47 -7.40 -13.81
C LYS A 57 -11.55 -7.46 -14.90
N LYS A 58 -12.82 -7.24 -14.54
CA LYS A 58 -13.94 -7.21 -15.49
C LYS A 58 -13.74 -6.17 -16.62
N MET A 59 -13.09 -5.04 -16.30
CA MET A 59 -12.77 -3.98 -17.27
C MET A 59 -11.48 -4.23 -18.06
N GLY A 60 -10.75 -5.32 -17.82
CA GLY A 60 -9.44 -5.57 -18.43
C GLY A 60 -8.32 -4.63 -17.96
N SER A 61 -8.56 -3.86 -16.89
CA SER A 61 -7.56 -2.97 -16.32
C SER A 61 -6.47 -3.73 -15.56
N VAL A 62 -6.80 -4.89 -15.01
CA VAL A 62 -5.88 -5.85 -14.39
C VAL A 62 -6.04 -7.21 -15.06
N VAL A 63 -4.92 -7.89 -15.31
CA VAL A 63 -4.86 -9.19 -15.97
C VAL A 63 -4.39 -10.24 -14.97
N PRO A 64 -5.18 -11.32 -14.73
CA PRO A 64 -4.79 -12.38 -13.82
C PRO A 64 -3.56 -13.15 -14.28
N ASP A 65 -2.90 -13.83 -13.33
CA ASP A 65 -1.84 -14.83 -13.52
C ASP A 65 -0.64 -14.37 -14.36
N GLN A 66 -0.27 -13.08 -14.22
CA GLN A 66 0.87 -12.57 -14.96
C GLN A 66 2.20 -13.00 -14.35
N THR A 67 3.08 -13.46 -15.19
CA THR A 67 4.51 -13.55 -14.93
C THR A 67 5.19 -12.29 -15.47
N VAL A 68 6.05 -11.68 -14.66
CA VAL A 68 6.78 -10.48 -15.06
C VAL A 68 7.71 -10.75 -16.25
N GLU A 69 7.91 -9.72 -17.06
CA GLU A 69 8.88 -9.74 -18.14
C GLU A 69 10.13 -8.95 -17.74
N LEU A 70 11.29 -9.55 -17.90
CA LEU A 70 12.58 -8.92 -17.66
C LEU A 70 12.99 -8.15 -18.93
N VAL A 71 12.79 -6.84 -18.94
CA VAL A 71 13.01 -5.97 -20.11
C VAL A 71 14.47 -5.54 -20.21
N VAL A 72 15.10 -5.24 -19.08
CA VAL A 72 16.53 -4.97 -18.97
C VAL A 72 17.09 -5.80 -17.84
N ASP A 73 18.23 -6.44 -18.09
CA ASP A 73 18.92 -7.28 -17.11
C ASP A 73 20.41 -6.99 -17.13
N THR A 74 20.89 -6.36 -16.08
CA THR A 74 22.33 -6.14 -15.84
C THR A 74 22.72 -6.75 -14.49
N PRO A 75 23.98 -6.87 -14.11
CA PRO A 75 24.37 -7.44 -12.82
C PRO A 75 23.69 -6.79 -11.61
N SER A 76 23.48 -5.46 -11.61
CA SER A 76 22.93 -4.69 -10.49
C SER A 76 21.62 -3.94 -10.78
N LEU A 77 21.10 -4.02 -12.02
CA LEU A 77 19.87 -3.32 -12.40
C LEU A 77 18.93 -4.26 -13.16
N ALA A 78 17.62 -4.15 -12.89
CA ALA A 78 16.59 -4.77 -13.70
C ALA A 78 15.48 -3.78 -14.01
N VAL A 79 14.96 -3.82 -15.25
CA VAL A 79 13.67 -3.23 -15.61
C VAL A 79 12.68 -4.35 -15.84
N VAL A 80 11.58 -4.33 -15.11
CA VAL A 80 10.61 -5.43 -15.01
C VAL A 80 9.23 -4.91 -15.41
N ASP A 81 8.59 -5.55 -16.38
CA ASP A 81 7.23 -5.24 -16.78
C ASP A 81 6.24 -6.20 -16.12
N GLY A 82 5.32 -5.66 -15.33
CA GLY A 82 4.27 -6.40 -14.63
C GLY A 82 3.07 -6.72 -15.51
N LYS A 83 3.02 -6.28 -16.76
CA LYS A 83 1.96 -6.57 -17.75
C LYS A 83 0.55 -6.35 -17.24
N PHE A 84 0.39 -5.35 -16.37
CA PHE A 84 -0.85 -5.02 -15.67
C PHE A 84 -1.42 -6.19 -14.82
N GLY A 85 -0.56 -7.11 -14.37
CA GLY A 85 -0.93 -8.17 -13.43
C GLY A 85 -1.32 -7.62 -12.06
N TYR A 86 -2.03 -8.43 -11.26
CA TYR A 86 -2.28 -8.05 -9.86
C TYR A 86 -0.97 -7.72 -9.16
N GLY A 87 -0.94 -6.57 -8.47
CA GLY A 87 0.26 -6.11 -7.78
C GLY A 87 0.81 -7.13 -6.79
N GLN A 88 -0.07 -7.86 -6.10
CA GLN A 88 0.29 -8.95 -5.18
C GLN A 88 0.93 -10.16 -5.89
N THR A 89 0.83 -10.24 -7.21
CA THR A 89 1.46 -11.30 -8.03
C THR A 89 2.76 -10.84 -8.66
N VAL A 90 2.78 -9.66 -9.28
CA VAL A 90 3.93 -9.21 -10.06
C VAL A 90 5.01 -8.51 -9.19
N THR A 91 4.60 -7.81 -8.13
CA THR A 91 5.57 -7.10 -7.28
C THR A 91 6.51 -8.04 -6.53
N PRO A 92 6.04 -9.14 -5.87
CA PRO A 92 6.97 -10.05 -5.20
C PRO A 92 7.93 -10.74 -6.17
N GLN A 93 7.58 -10.92 -7.44
CA GLN A 93 8.51 -11.41 -8.46
C GLN A 93 9.62 -10.38 -8.73
N ALA A 94 9.26 -9.11 -8.93
CA ALA A 94 10.23 -8.04 -9.12
C ALA A 94 11.15 -7.84 -7.89
N VAL A 95 10.59 -7.91 -6.68
CA VAL A 95 11.37 -7.82 -5.42
C VAL A 95 12.37 -8.96 -5.29
N ARG A 96 11.98 -10.20 -5.61
CA ARG A 96 12.92 -11.35 -5.62
C ARG A 96 14.08 -11.15 -6.59
N ILE A 97 13.82 -10.63 -7.79
CA ILE A 97 14.89 -10.28 -8.75
C ILE A 97 15.88 -9.29 -8.12
N GLY A 98 15.36 -8.25 -7.44
CA GLY A 98 16.21 -7.28 -6.74
C GLY A 98 17.04 -7.89 -5.61
N ILE A 99 16.42 -8.72 -4.78
CA ILE A 99 17.07 -9.43 -3.68
C ILE A 99 18.20 -10.32 -4.21
N GLU A 100 17.94 -11.13 -5.24
CA GLU A 100 18.92 -12.03 -5.81
C GLU A 100 20.12 -11.30 -6.44
N LYS A 101 19.86 -10.19 -7.13
CA LYS A 101 20.92 -9.32 -7.67
C LYS A 101 21.73 -8.67 -6.55
N CYS A 102 21.07 -8.15 -5.53
CA CYS A 102 21.74 -7.51 -4.39
C CYS A 102 22.65 -8.50 -3.65
N LYS A 103 22.19 -9.72 -3.41
CA LYS A 103 23.00 -10.77 -2.79
C LYS A 103 24.29 -11.11 -3.58
N LYS A 104 24.25 -10.93 -4.90
CA LYS A 104 25.41 -11.19 -5.77
C LYS A 104 26.34 -9.98 -5.90
N ALA A 105 25.78 -8.78 -5.96
CA ALA A 105 26.52 -7.55 -6.28
C ALA A 105 26.70 -6.58 -5.09
N GLY A 106 26.08 -6.87 -3.93
CA GLY A 106 26.07 -5.99 -2.76
C GLY A 106 25.08 -4.82 -2.85
N LEU A 107 24.70 -4.44 -4.06
CA LEU A 107 23.74 -3.36 -4.37
C LEU A 107 22.93 -3.75 -5.62
N ALA A 108 21.62 -3.49 -5.60
CA ALA A 108 20.80 -3.63 -6.79
C ALA A 108 19.71 -2.56 -6.85
N ALA A 109 19.23 -2.28 -8.06
CA ALA A 109 18.06 -1.46 -8.32
C ALA A 109 17.08 -2.21 -9.23
N VAL A 110 15.78 -2.05 -8.98
CA VAL A 110 14.71 -2.62 -9.80
C VAL A 110 13.70 -1.54 -10.14
N ALA A 111 13.42 -1.38 -11.43
CA ALA A 111 12.35 -0.55 -11.96
C ALA A 111 11.17 -1.44 -12.41
N LEU A 112 10.16 -1.61 -11.57
CA LEU A 112 8.90 -2.29 -11.92
C LEU A 112 7.96 -1.29 -12.56
N ARG A 113 7.42 -1.63 -13.72
CA ARG A 113 6.40 -0.85 -14.43
C ARG A 113 5.14 -1.66 -14.67
N ASN A 114 4.03 -0.95 -14.97
CA ASN A 114 2.76 -1.55 -15.37
C ASN A 114 2.28 -2.64 -14.40
N ALA A 115 2.44 -2.44 -13.10
CA ALA A 115 1.84 -3.30 -12.09
C ALA A 115 0.40 -2.84 -11.80
N GLY A 116 -0.52 -3.74 -11.52
CA GLY A 116 -1.75 -3.41 -10.82
C GLY A 116 -1.45 -2.83 -9.43
N HIS A 117 -2.48 -2.48 -8.67
CA HIS A 117 -2.28 -1.90 -7.32
C HIS A 117 -1.43 -2.82 -6.43
N ILE A 118 -0.25 -2.35 -6.03
CA ILE A 118 0.75 -3.17 -5.32
C ILE A 118 0.47 -3.35 -3.83
N GLY A 119 -0.63 -2.77 -3.32
CA GLY A 119 -1.03 -2.92 -1.93
C GLY A 119 -0.16 -2.13 -0.95
N ARG A 120 0.07 -2.68 0.23
CA ARG A 120 0.95 -2.12 1.26
C ARG A 120 2.41 -2.25 0.81
N VAL A 121 3.12 -1.13 0.70
CA VAL A 121 4.53 -1.15 0.22
C VAL A 121 5.45 -1.79 1.25
N GLY A 122 5.12 -1.68 2.54
CA GLY A 122 5.84 -2.33 3.63
C GLY A 122 6.01 -3.85 3.48
N ASP A 123 5.08 -4.54 2.79
CA ASP A 123 5.20 -5.98 2.53
C ASP A 123 6.46 -6.29 1.68
N TRP A 124 6.81 -5.41 0.77
CA TRP A 124 7.98 -5.54 -0.11
C TRP A 124 9.28 -5.22 0.62
N ALA A 125 9.22 -4.26 1.55
CA ALA A 125 10.34 -3.94 2.43
C ALA A 125 10.57 -5.07 3.46
N GLU A 126 9.50 -5.67 4.01
CA GLU A 126 9.58 -6.85 4.89
C GLU A 126 10.22 -8.05 4.17
N MET A 127 9.89 -8.26 2.86
CA MET A 127 10.53 -9.32 2.06
C MET A 127 12.05 -9.13 1.95
N ALA A 128 12.52 -7.91 1.67
CA ALA A 128 13.94 -7.62 1.57
C ALA A 128 14.65 -7.75 2.94
N ALA A 129 14.01 -7.24 3.99
CA ALA A 129 14.54 -7.29 5.35
C ALA A 129 14.64 -8.73 5.89
N ALA A 130 13.71 -9.62 5.52
CA ALA A 130 13.78 -11.05 5.85
C ALA A 130 15.01 -11.75 5.25
N GLU A 131 15.56 -11.19 4.16
CA GLU A 131 16.79 -11.67 3.53
C GLU A 131 18.03 -10.88 3.98
N GLY A 132 17.90 -10.06 5.03
CA GLY A 132 18.98 -9.26 5.63
C GLY A 132 19.36 -8.02 4.84
N LEU A 133 18.53 -7.55 3.91
CA LEU A 133 18.83 -6.42 3.04
C LEU A 133 18.09 -5.15 3.48
N VAL A 134 18.77 -4.01 3.40
CA VAL A 134 18.13 -2.69 3.43
C VAL A 134 17.45 -2.46 2.10
N SER A 135 16.24 -1.87 2.11
CA SER A 135 15.55 -1.52 0.88
C SER A 135 14.87 -0.15 0.95
N ILE A 136 14.83 0.54 -0.19
CA ILE A 136 14.19 1.85 -0.34
C ILE A 136 13.28 1.77 -1.57
N HIS A 137 12.02 2.20 -1.41
CA HIS A 137 11.00 2.09 -2.46
C HIS A 137 10.37 3.46 -2.73
N PHE A 138 10.37 3.86 -4.00
CA PHE A 138 9.65 5.01 -4.52
C PHE A 138 8.53 4.51 -5.40
N VAL A 139 7.28 4.84 -5.06
CA VAL A 139 6.11 4.31 -5.75
C VAL A 139 5.24 5.44 -6.24
N ASN A 140 4.66 5.28 -7.44
CA ASN A 140 3.62 6.15 -7.92
C ASN A 140 2.32 5.39 -8.22
N ALA A 141 1.24 6.11 -8.43
CA ALA A 141 -0.03 5.56 -8.88
C ALA A 141 -0.51 6.34 -10.10
N ALA A 142 -0.03 5.96 -11.28
CA ALA A 142 -0.42 6.56 -12.55
C ALA A 142 -1.95 6.53 -12.72
N GLY A 143 -2.54 7.62 -13.19
CA GLY A 143 -4.00 7.73 -13.33
C GLY A 143 -4.76 8.00 -12.01
N SER A 144 -4.08 8.16 -10.88
CA SER A 144 -4.69 8.44 -9.57
C SER A 144 -4.41 9.89 -9.15
N LEU A 145 -5.21 10.83 -9.65
CA LEU A 145 -5.11 12.26 -9.29
C LEU A 145 -5.91 12.55 -8.03
N LEU A 146 -5.23 12.74 -6.89
CA LEU A 146 -5.86 12.88 -5.58
C LEU A 146 -5.30 14.02 -4.74
N VAL A 147 -4.02 14.37 -4.93
CA VAL A 147 -3.27 15.23 -4.02
C VAL A 147 -2.90 16.54 -4.70
N ALA A 148 -3.11 17.66 -4.00
CA ALA A 148 -2.63 18.97 -4.43
C ALA A 148 -1.15 19.13 -4.06
N PRO A 149 -0.30 19.65 -4.97
CA PRO A 149 1.04 20.07 -4.62
C PRO A 149 0.99 21.25 -3.64
N HIS A 150 2.05 21.43 -2.85
CA HIS A 150 2.14 22.58 -1.94
C HIS A 150 2.03 23.90 -2.69
N GLY A 151 1.16 24.78 -2.19
CA GLY A 151 0.84 26.05 -2.85
C GLY A 151 -0.21 25.95 -3.97
N GLY A 152 -0.69 24.75 -4.29
CA GLY A 152 -1.76 24.52 -5.27
C GLY A 152 -3.04 24.02 -4.61
N VAL A 153 -4.16 24.11 -5.34
CA VAL A 153 -5.48 23.63 -4.90
C VAL A 153 -6.00 22.48 -5.76
N GLU A 154 -5.36 22.20 -6.89
CA GLU A 154 -5.81 21.20 -7.84
C GLU A 154 -5.11 19.84 -7.63
N LYS A 155 -5.80 18.77 -7.91
CA LYS A 155 -5.25 17.41 -7.94
C LYS A 155 -4.20 17.28 -9.05
N ARG A 156 -2.93 17.14 -8.69
CA ARG A 156 -1.81 16.99 -9.64
C ARG A 156 -0.90 15.83 -9.32
N LEU A 157 -0.97 15.29 -8.09
CA LEU A 157 -0.14 14.20 -7.61
C LEU A 157 -1.02 13.03 -7.20
N SER A 158 -0.45 11.83 -7.23
CA SER A 158 -1.03 10.67 -6.55
C SER A 158 -0.69 10.70 -5.05
N THR A 159 -1.11 9.71 -4.29
CA THR A 159 -0.68 9.55 -2.89
C THR A 159 0.76 9.06 -2.77
N ALA A 160 1.40 8.73 -3.86
CA ALA A 160 2.82 8.44 -4.10
C ALA A 160 3.60 7.96 -2.86
N PRO A 161 3.48 6.66 -2.46
CA PRO A 161 4.09 6.20 -1.22
C PRO A 161 5.62 6.07 -1.31
N TYR A 162 6.25 6.26 -0.15
CA TYR A 162 7.66 6.05 0.10
C TYR A 162 7.83 5.02 1.19
N CYS A 163 8.76 4.07 1.01
CA CYS A 163 8.99 3.05 2.02
C CYS A 163 10.47 2.72 2.17
N VAL A 164 10.90 2.48 3.41
CA VAL A 164 12.24 2.00 3.74
C VAL A 164 12.13 0.81 4.68
N GLY A 165 12.84 -0.26 4.36
CA GLY A 165 13.02 -1.44 5.22
C GLY A 165 14.47 -1.56 5.69
N ILE A 166 14.65 -1.77 6.99
CA ILE A 166 15.96 -1.99 7.61
C ILE A 166 15.90 -3.32 8.37
N PRO A 167 16.73 -4.32 8.02
CA PRO A 167 16.78 -5.59 8.74
C PRO A 167 17.34 -5.39 10.15
N ARG A 168 16.95 -6.27 11.07
CA ARG A 168 17.52 -6.37 12.41
C ARG A 168 17.77 -7.83 12.74
N GLN A 169 18.99 -8.17 13.12
CA GLN A 169 19.34 -9.54 13.44
C GLN A 169 18.52 -10.06 14.65
N GLY A 170 17.78 -11.15 14.45
CA GLY A 170 16.99 -11.79 15.51
C GLY A 170 15.80 -10.97 16.03
N GLN A 171 15.43 -9.89 15.37
CA GLN A 171 14.32 -9.01 15.74
C GLN A 171 13.47 -8.63 14.51
N ASP A 172 12.28 -8.08 14.76
CA ASP A 172 11.45 -7.54 13.70
C ASP A 172 12.16 -6.37 12.98
N PRO A 173 12.03 -6.27 11.65
CA PRO A 173 12.63 -5.18 10.89
C PRO A 173 12.02 -3.82 11.25
N ILE A 174 12.78 -2.75 11.03
CA ILE A 174 12.24 -1.39 11.04
C ILE A 174 11.67 -1.13 9.65
N VAL A 175 10.37 -0.82 9.56
CA VAL A 175 9.70 -0.53 8.29
C VAL A 175 8.99 0.81 8.40
N LEU A 176 9.47 1.76 7.62
CA LEU A 176 8.81 3.05 7.40
C LEU A 176 8.02 2.95 6.10
N ASP A 177 6.69 2.95 6.17
CA ASP A 177 5.79 2.89 5.01
C ASP A 177 4.69 3.94 5.16
N PHE A 178 4.67 4.93 4.28
CA PHE A 178 3.69 6.01 4.33
C PHE A 178 3.36 6.60 2.96
N ALA A 179 2.11 7.06 2.81
CA ALA A 179 1.73 7.92 1.70
C ALA A 179 2.29 9.32 1.89
N THR A 180 2.69 10.00 0.81
CA THR A 180 3.16 11.40 0.86
C THR A 180 2.04 12.42 1.07
N SER A 181 0.79 11.96 1.16
CA SER A 181 -0.39 12.75 1.56
C SER A 181 -0.66 12.65 3.06
N ILE A 182 -1.34 13.64 3.64
CA ILE A 182 -1.73 13.65 5.08
C ILE A 182 -2.58 12.41 5.41
N VAL A 183 -3.45 11.99 4.50
CA VAL A 183 -4.27 10.79 4.62
C VAL A 183 -4.29 10.03 3.30
N ALA A 184 -4.37 8.70 3.37
CA ALA A 184 -4.69 7.88 2.22
C ALA A 184 -6.14 8.09 1.77
N GLU A 185 -6.44 7.94 0.48
CA GLU A 185 -7.78 8.08 -0.09
C GLU A 185 -8.80 7.18 0.63
N GLY A 186 -8.43 5.95 1.01
CA GLY A 186 -9.30 5.06 1.77
C GLY A 186 -9.74 5.61 3.13
N LYS A 187 -8.96 6.48 3.78
CA LYS A 187 -9.38 7.15 5.02
C LYS A 187 -10.45 8.22 4.74
N VAL A 188 -10.34 8.93 3.61
CA VAL A 188 -11.38 9.87 3.17
C VAL A 188 -12.67 9.12 2.83
N LEU A 189 -12.56 7.94 2.20
CA LEU A 189 -13.69 7.06 1.92
C LEU A 189 -14.40 6.62 3.21
N VAL A 190 -13.66 6.15 4.22
CA VAL A 190 -14.22 5.76 5.53
C VAL A 190 -14.92 6.95 6.19
N ALA A 191 -14.31 8.13 6.20
CA ALA A 191 -14.93 9.34 6.75
C ALA A 191 -16.20 9.73 6.00
N SER A 192 -16.24 9.59 4.68
CA SER A 192 -17.41 9.90 3.85
C SER A 192 -18.62 9.00 4.12
N ARG A 193 -18.39 7.87 4.80
CA ARG A 193 -19.46 6.92 5.19
C ARG A 193 -19.80 7.00 6.69
N GLY A 194 -19.49 8.11 7.34
CA GLY A 194 -19.75 8.33 8.76
C GLY A 194 -18.77 7.65 9.72
N GLY A 195 -17.64 7.17 9.21
CA GLY A 195 -16.56 6.59 10.02
C GLY A 195 -15.70 7.65 10.72
N LYS A 196 -14.46 7.27 11.07
CA LYS A 196 -13.52 8.16 11.75
C LYS A 196 -13.30 9.46 10.98
N LYS A 197 -13.45 10.60 11.66
CA LYS A 197 -13.21 11.93 11.09
C LYS A 197 -11.78 12.09 10.58
N LEU A 198 -11.62 12.91 9.55
CA LEU A 198 -10.30 13.29 9.04
C LEU A 198 -9.58 14.25 10.01
N PRO A 199 -8.25 14.27 9.98
CA PRO A 199 -7.50 15.33 10.66
C PRO A 199 -7.87 16.71 10.12
N LYS A 200 -7.80 17.73 10.98
CA LYS A 200 -8.03 19.11 10.57
C LYS A 200 -7.11 19.50 9.40
N GLY A 201 -7.69 20.11 8.37
CA GLY A 201 -6.95 20.56 7.20
C GLY A 201 -6.32 19.42 6.38
N ALA A 202 -6.86 18.18 6.44
CA ALA A 202 -6.40 17.09 5.59
C ALA A 202 -6.71 17.33 4.11
N LEU A 203 -7.76 18.11 3.83
CA LEU A 203 -8.21 18.46 2.50
C LEU A 203 -8.06 19.96 2.25
N ILE A 204 -8.01 20.33 0.99
CA ILE A 204 -8.01 21.72 0.51
C ILE A 204 -9.07 21.85 -0.59
N ASP A 205 -9.93 22.84 -0.50
CA ASP A 205 -10.91 23.12 -1.53
C ASP A 205 -10.34 24.02 -2.64
N PHE A 206 -11.09 24.19 -3.73
CA PHE A 206 -10.70 24.95 -4.92
C PHE A 206 -10.36 26.44 -4.63
N ASP A 207 -10.92 26.99 -3.57
CA ASP A 207 -10.67 28.38 -3.12
C ASP A 207 -9.49 28.50 -2.14
N GLY A 208 -8.82 27.38 -1.81
CA GLY A 208 -7.71 27.34 -0.85
C GLY A 208 -8.14 27.11 0.60
N THR A 209 -9.44 26.98 0.88
CA THR A 209 -9.95 26.72 2.22
C THR A 209 -9.55 25.33 2.68
N LEU A 210 -8.99 25.21 3.89
CA LEU A 210 -8.65 23.94 4.50
C LEU A 210 -9.91 23.26 5.06
N SER A 211 -10.06 21.97 4.80
CA SER A 211 -11.25 21.22 5.18
C SER A 211 -10.92 19.85 5.79
N GLU A 212 -11.86 19.30 6.56
CA GLU A 212 -11.90 17.92 7.01
C GLU A 212 -13.15 17.19 6.45
N ASP A 213 -13.93 17.86 5.62
CA ASP A 213 -15.15 17.32 5.01
C ASP A 213 -14.84 16.49 3.76
N PRO A 214 -15.14 15.18 3.76
CA PRO A 214 -14.94 14.31 2.60
C PRO A 214 -15.63 14.77 1.33
N ALA A 215 -16.67 15.62 1.42
CA ALA A 215 -17.37 16.17 0.26
C ALA A 215 -16.46 17.00 -0.64
N VAL A 216 -15.40 17.61 -0.08
CA VAL A 216 -14.34 18.31 -0.84
C VAL A 216 -13.68 17.40 -1.86
N LEU A 217 -13.49 16.12 -1.55
CA LEU A 217 -12.87 15.14 -2.47
C LEU A 217 -13.87 14.44 -3.37
N TYR A 218 -15.06 14.07 -2.82
CA TYR A 218 -16.03 13.20 -3.50
C TYR A 218 -17.29 13.92 -4.01
N GLY A 219 -17.42 15.21 -3.75
CA GLY A 219 -18.68 15.92 -3.96
C GLY A 219 -19.75 15.58 -2.90
N PRO A 220 -20.99 16.06 -3.09
CA PRO A 220 -22.07 15.84 -2.15
C PRO A 220 -22.30 14.35 -1.86
N TYR A 221 -22.68 14.04 -0.63
CA TYR A 221 -22.96 12.66 -0.23
C TYR A 221 -24.08 12.06 -1.09
N SER A 222 -23.83 10.85 -1.61
CA SER A 222 -24.83 9.98 -2.23
C SER A 222 -24.87 8.65 -1.47
N ALA A 223 -26.04 8.20 -1.08
CA ALA A 223 -26.22 6.89 -0.45
C ALA A 223 -25.97 5.74 -1.43
N GLU A 224 -26.13 6.00 -2.73
CA GLU A 224 -26.04 4.99 -3.79
C GLU A 224 -24.73 5.13 -4.59
N GLY A 225 -24.20 4.00 -5.01
CA GLY A 225 -23.06 3.90 -5.90
C GLY A 225 -21.69 4.06 -5.25
N PRO A 226 -20.62 3.80 -6.01
CA PRO A 226 -19.26 3.97 -5.54
C PRO A 226 -18.90 5.45 -5.41
N ARG A 227 -18.05 5.77 -4.43
CA ARG A 227 -17.51 7.13 -4.30
C ARG A 227 -16.59 7.43 -5.48
N ASP A 228 -16.76 8.61 -6.04
CA ASP A 228 -16.01 9.08 -7.20
C ASP A 228 -15.26 10.37 -6.84
N HIS A 229 -13.94 10.24 -6.68
CA HIS A 229 -13.07 11.37 -6.33
C HIS A 229 -12.95 12.43 -7.45
N THR A 230 -13.52 12.19 -8.63
CA THR A 230 -13.58 13.18 -9.71
C THR A 230 -14.68 14.20 -9.52
N LYS A 231 -15.66 13.92 -8.64
CA LYS A 231 -16.82 14.78 -8.40
C LYS A 231 -16.60 15.91 -7.39
N GLY A 232 -15.55 15.79 -6.57
CA GLY A 232 -15.20 16.82 -5.61
C GLY A 232 -14.35 17.92 -6.21
N THR A 233 -14.50 19.14 -5.68
CA THR A 233 -13.83 20.37 -6.15
C THR A 233 -12.40 20.52 -5.66
N GLY A 234 -12.05 19.86 -4.54
CA GLY A 234 -10.74 19.99 -3.90
C GLY A 234 -9.93 18.73 -3.93
N ALA A 235 -8.89 18.67 -3.11
CA ALA A 235 -7.85 17.64 -3.11
C ALA A 235 -7.42 17.25 -1.68
N ILE A 236 -6.74 16.12 -1.56
CA ILE A 236 -5.98 15.75 -0.34
C ILE A 236 -4.71 16.62 -0.32
N ARG A 237 -4.26 17.03 0.87
CA ARG A 237 -2.99 17.76 1.02
C ARG A 237 -1.82 16.80 1.21
N ALA A 238 -0.63 17.24 0.76
CA ALA A 238 0.63 16.57 1.10
C ALA A 238 0.95 16.73 2.59
N PHE A 239 1.55 15.70 3.22
CA PHE A 239 2.00 15.81 4.62
C PHE A 239 3.18 16.80 4.74
N GLY A 240 3.31 17.49 5.88
CA GLY A 240 4.47 18.36 6.13
C GLY A 240 4.69 19.42 5.05
N GLU A 241 3.61 19.92 4.43
CA GLU A 241 3.61 21.01 3.46
C GLU A 241 4.54 20.72 2.25
N HIS A 242 5.52 21.61 1.98
CA HIS A 242 6.47 21.47 0.87
C HIS A 242 7.32 20.20 0.95
N LYS A 243 7.55 19.63 2.14
CA LYS A 243 8.39 18.43 2.32
C LYS A 243 7.72 17.19 1.70
N GLY A 244 6.48 16.91 2.09
CA GLY A 244 5.71 15.80 1.52
C GLY A 244 5.37 16.01 0.05
N SER A 245 5.06 17.25 -0.35
CA SER A 245 4.84 17.61 -1.76
C SER A 245 6.11 17.36 -2.60
N GLY A 246 7.27 17.74 -2.09
CA GLY A 246 8.55 17.47 -2.76
C GLY A 246 8.85 15.97 -2.87
N LEU A 247 8.61 15.21 -1.80
CA LEU A 247 8.80 13.76 -1.82
C LEU A 247 7.81 13.08 -2.78
N ALA A 248 6.52 13.51 -2.82
CA ALA A 248 5.55 13.04 -3.79
C ALA A 248 6.02 13.24 -5.23
N PHE A 249 6.53 14.43 -5.52
CA PHE A 249 7.09 14.75 -6.83
C PHE A 249 8.24 13.81 -7.22
N ILE A 250 9.16 13.52 -6.27
CA ILE A 250 10.26 12.57 -6.51
C ILE A 250 9.72 11.14 -6.71
N CYS A 251 8.73 10.70 -5.93
CA CYS A 251 8.09 9.39 -6.12
C CYS A 251 7.41 9.29 -7.51
N GLU A 252 6.76 10.34 -8.00
CA GLU A 252 6.18 10.38 -9.35
C GLU A 252 7.27 10.28 -10.44
N LEU A 253 8.44 10.89 -10.25
CA LEU A 253 9.53 10.82 -11.21
C LEU A 253 10.25 9.47 -11.17
N LEU A 254 10.61 8.96 -10.00
CA LEU A 254 11.36 7.70 -9.87
C LEU A 254 10.44 6.50 -10.05
N GLY A 255 9.30 6.45 -9.34
CA GLY A 255 8.33 5.35 -9.44
C GLY A 255 7.55 5.37 -10.75
N GLY A 256 7.29 6.55 -11.32
CA GLY A 256 6.50 6.71 -12.53
C GLY A 256 7.32 6.90 -13.80
N ALA A 257 7.99 8.03 -13.94
CA ALA A 257 8.67 8.39 -15.17
C ALA A 257 9.87 7.47 -15.47
N LEU A 258 10.74 7.25 -14.49
CA LEU A 258 11.96 6.43 -14.65
C LEU A 258 11.63 4.96 -14.96
N THR A 259 10.58 4.41 -14.34
CA THR A 259 10.16 3.01 -14.57
C THR A 259 9.49 2.80 -15.94
N GLY A 260 8.97 3.86 -16.55
CA GLY A 260 8.19 3.80 -17.79
C GLY A 260 6.68 3.58 -17.57
N THR A 261 6.18 3.48 -16.31
CA THR A 261 4.73 3.52 -16.01
C THR A 261 4.15 4.89 -16.33
N GLY A 262 4.96 5.93 -16.14
CA GLY A 262 4.63 7.34 -16.32
C GLY A 262 4.10 7.98 -15.05
N ALA A 263 4.43 9.24 -14.83
CA ALA A 263 3.88 10.06 -13.75
C ALA A 263 2.37 10.21 -13.90
N THR A 264 1.66 10.49 -12.78
CA THR A 264 0.20 10.58 -12.81
C THR A 264 -0.28 11.71 -13.73
N ALA A 265 -1.36 11.44 -14.47
CA ALA A 265 -1.95 12.38 -15.42
C ALA A 265 -3.45 12.06 -15.62
N PRO A 266 -4.27 13.04 -16.10
CA PRO A 266 -5.66 12.78 -16.48
C PRO A 266 -5.76 11.65 -17.53
N ASN A 267 -6.81 10.85 -17.46
CA ASN A 267 -7.13 9.78 -18.42
C ASN A 267 -6.04 8.71 -18.62
N ARG A 268 -5.03 8.68 -17.74
CA ARG A 268 -4.04 7.61 -17.76
C ARG A 268 -4.62 6.34 -17.14
N ARG A 269 -4.36 5.18 -17.77
CA ARG A 269 -4.69 3.88 -17.18
C ARG A 269 -4.06 3.77 -15.80
N PHE A 270 -4.83 3.32 -14.82
CA PHE A 270 -4.28 3.07 -13.49
C PHE A 270 -3.22 1.97 -13.54
N ALA A 271 -2.06 2.27 -13.02
CA ALA A 271 -0.97 1.32 -12.76
C ALA A 271 -0.06 1.86 -11.65
N ASN A 272 0.58 0.97 -10.91
CA ASN A 272 1.72 1.35 -10.09
C ASN A 272 3.03 1.12 -10.85
N GLY A 273 3.92 2.09 -10.73
CA GLY A 273 5.34 1.92 -10.95
C GLY A 273 6.06 1.95 -9.61
N MET A 274 7.15 1.20 -9.50
CA MET A 274 8.00 1.17 -8.31
C MET A 274 9.46 1.14 -8.73
N PHE A 275 10.23 2.12 -8.24
CA PHE A 275 11.69 2.05 -8.27
C PHE A 275 12.17 1.67 -6.89
N ALA A 276 12.89 0.56 -6.79
CA ALA A 276 13.39 0.02 -5.54
C ALA A 276 14.91 -0.14 -5.58
N VAL A 277 15.58 0.21 -4.48
CA VAL A 277 17.03 0.01 -4.29
C VAL A 277 17.23 -0.95 -3.11
N TYR A 278 18.12 -1.90 -3.27
CA TYR A 278 18.46 -2.91 -2.28
C TYR A 278 19.95 -2.81 -1.97
N VAL A 279 20.30 -2.85 -0.69
CA VAL A 279 21.70 -2.77 -0.22
C VAL A 279 21.96 -3.91 0.74
N ASP A 280 23.03 -4.66 0.52
CA ASP A 280 23.53 -5.62 1.50
C ASP A 280 24.37 -4.88 2.53
N PRO A 281 23.91 -4.71 3.78
CA PRO A 281 24.68 -4.01 4.80
C PRO A 281 26.01 -4.68 5.12
N LYS A 282 26.15 -5.99 4.89
CA LYS A 282 27.42 -6.72 5.14
C LYS A 282 28.54 -6.33 4.18
N VAL A 283 28.19 -5.81 3.00
CA VAL A 283 29.18 -5.29 2.03
C VAL A 283 29.63 -3.87 2.41
N VAL A 284 28.72 -3.09 2.99
CA VAL A 284 28.99 -1.71 3.43
C VAL A 284 29.68 -1.68 4.79
N ASP A 285 29.19 -2.50 5.72
CA ASP A 285 29.70 -2.58 7.09
C ASP A 285 30.70 -3.71 7.26
N THR A 286 31.98 -3.36 7.12
CA THR A 286 33.10 -4.31 7.28
C THR A 286 33.47 -4.59 8.74
N SER A 287 32.87 -3.91 9.70
CA SER A 287 33.20 -3.96 11.14
C SER A 287 32.10 -4.56 12.03
N ASN A 288 30.98 -4.98 11.45
CA ASN A 288 29.76 -5.42 12.16
C ASN A 288 29.19 -4.33 13.12
N PHE A 289 29.36 -3.07 12.76
CA PHE A 289 28.87 -1.93 13.54
C PHE A 289 27.37 -1.70 13.35
N PHE A 290 26.82 -2.00 12.17
CA PHE A 290 25.45 -1.67 11.76
C PHE A 290 24.40 -2.21 12.73
N ASP A 291 24.40 -3.52 13.02
CA ASP A 291 23.39 -4.14 13.89
C ASP A 291 23.45 -3.62 15.33
N SER A 292 24.69 -3.42 15.86
CA SER A 292 24.88 -2.89 17.21
C SER A 292 24.41 -1.44 17.32
N GLU A 293 24.69 -0.63 16.31
CA GLU A 293 24.31 0.78 16.27
C GLU A 293 22.80 0.97 16.07
N ILE A 294 22.14 0.15 15.23
CA ILE A 294 20.67 0.16 15.14
C ILE A 294 20.05 -0.13 16.52
N SER A 295 20.52 -1.16 17.21
CA SER A 295 19.99 -1.55 18.51
C SER A 295 20.17 -0.43 19.52
N ARG A 296 21.39 0.12 19.63
CA ARG A 296 21.72 1.26 20.49
C ARG A 296 20.82 2.47 20.19
N TYR A 297 20.63 2.81 18.92
CA TYR A 297 19.86 3.98 18.51
C TYR A 297 18.36 3.79 18.77
N VAL A 298 17.83 2.59 18.54
CA VAL A 298 16.43 2.24 18.89
C VAL A 298 16.20 2.40 20.38
N ASP A 299 17.09 1.89 21.21
CA ASP A 299 16.99 2.01 22.67
C ASP A 299 17.09 3.47 23.13
N PHE A 300 17.99 4.25 22.52
CA PHE A 300 18.12 5.68 22.78
C PHE A 300 16.82 6.46 22.47
N ILE A 301 16.18 6.18 21.32
CA ILE A 301 14.90 6.82 20.96
C ILE A 301 13.78 6.39 21.90
N ARG A 302 13.67 5.10 22.22
CA ARG A 302 12.64 4.57 23.11
C ARG A 302 12.77 5.04 24.56
N ALA A 303 13.97 5.37 25.01
CA ALA A 303 14.23 5.95 26.33
C ALA A 303 13.74 7.41 26.46
N THR A 304 13.31 8.04 25.37
CA THR A 304 12.77 9.40 25.41
C THR A 304 11.48 9.42 26.25
N LYS A 305 11.36 10.39 27.15
CA LYS A 305 10.15 10.59 27.96
C LYS A 305 8.95 10.87 27.07
N PRO A 306 7.89 10.05 27.11
CA PRO A 306 6.68 10.30 26.32
C PRO A 306 5.98 11.60 26.74
N VAL A 307 5.25 12.21 25.82
CA VAL A 307 4.35 13.32 26.15
C VAL A 307 3.14 12.82 26.93
N ALA A 308 2.48 13.69 27.66
CA ALA A 308 1.30 13.34 28.46
C ALA A 308 0.23 12.66 27.58
N GLY A 309 -0.30 11.52 28.04
CA GLY A 309 -1.32 10.74 27.34
C GLY A 309 -0.77 9.76 26.28
N VAL A 310 0.55 9.64 26.17
CA VAL A 310 1.23 8.65 25.29
C VAL A 310 2.00 7.67 26.15
N ASP A 311 1.78 6.37 25.98
CA ASP A 311 2.38 5.32 26.82
C ASP A 311 3.88 5.12 26.52
N ALA A 312 4.28 5.21 25.25
CA ALA A 312 5.66 4.99 24.81
C ALA A 312 5.96 5.72 23.50
N VAL A 313 7.23 6.05 23.29
CA VAL A 313 7.74 6.53 22.00
C VAL A 313 7.91 5.32 21.08
N LEU A 314 7.28 5.37 19.91
CA LEU A 314 7.28 4.30 18.92
C LEU A 314 8.31 4.58 17.81
N ILE A 315 8.87 3.52 17.26
CA ILE A 315 9.68 3.56 16.04
C ILE A 315 8.88 3.03 14.85
N PRO A 316 9.31 3.29 13.61
CA PRO A 316 8.63 2.76 12.42
C PRO A 316 8.48 1.23 12.47
N GLY A 317 7.26 0.74 12.21
CA GLY A 317 6.87 -0.66 12.30
C GLY A 317 6.24 -1.09 13.64
N ASP A 318 6.41 -0.33 14.73
CA ASP A 318 5.80 -0.66 16.04
C ASP A 318 4.25 -0.65 15.98
N PRO A 319 3.59 0.36 15.39
CA PRO A 319 2.13 0.37 15.25
C PRO A 319 1.61 -0.85 14.49
N GLU A 320 2.27 -1.22 13.40
CA GLU A 320 1.91 -2.36 12.55
C GLU A 320 2.05 -3.68 13.31
N ARG A 321 3.13 -3.86 14.06
CA ARG A 321 3.36 -5.05 14.89
C ARG A 321 2.30 -5.19 15.98
N LYS A 322 2.01 -4.09 16.70
CA LYS A 322 0.97 -4.07 17.74
C LYS A 322 -0.40 -4.44 17.14
N MET A 323 -0.75 -3.86 16.00
CA MET A 323 -2.02 -4.15 15.34
C MET A 323 -2.08 -5.59 14.83
N ARG A 324 -0.98 -6.11 14.26
CA ARG A 324 -0.88 -7.50 13.79
C ARG A 324 -1.09 -8.49 14.94
N ALA A 325 -0.44 -8.26 16.09
CA ALA A 325 -0.62 -9.10 17.27
C ALA A 325 -2.07 -9.12 17.77
N ASP A 326 -2.70 -7.95 17.86
CA ASP A 326 -4.08 -7.81 18.27
C ASP A 326 -5.04 -8.51 17.30
N ARG A 327 -4.98 -8.17 16.02
CA ARG A 327 -5.91 -8.69 15.01
C ARG A 327 -5.69 -10.17 14.67
N THR A 328 -4.49 -10.69 14.88
CA THR A 328 -4.23 -12.13 14.76
C THR A 328 -4.95 -12.90 15.87
N LYS A 329 -5.00 -12.34 17.08
CA LYS A 329 -5.67 -12.95 18.24
C LYS A 329 -7.19 -12.76 18.19
N ASN A 330 -7.64 -11.55 17.89
CA ASN A 330 -9.03 -11.12 18.07
C ASN A 330 -9.84 -11.13 16.76
N GLY A 331 -9.20 -11.34 15.61
CA GLY A 331 -9.82 -11.25 14.30
C GLY A 331 -9.71 -9.84 13.68
N VAL A 332 -10.04 -9.74 12.42
CA VAL A 332 -10.02 -8.51 11.62
C VAL A 332 -11.38 -7.82 11.71
N PRO A 333 -11.47 -6.61 12.29
CA PRO A 333 -12.72 -5.85 12.32
C PRO A 333 -12.95 -5.17 10.96
N LEU A 334 -14.12 -5.38 10.38
CA LEU A 334 -14.55 -4.75 9.13
C LEU A 334 -15.80 -3.91 9.36
N PRO A 335 -15.88 -2.66 8.85
CA PRO A 335 -17.11 -1.89 8.82
C PRO A 335 -18.23 -2.65 8.08
N ASP A 336 -19.48 -2.52 8.56
CA ASP A 336 -20.61 -3.28 8.00
C ASP A 336 -20.84 -3.00 6.51
N ASP A 337 -20.66 -1.76 6.08
CA ASP A 337 -20.76 -1.35 4.67
C ASP A 337 -19.64 -1.96 3.81
N THR A 338 -18.43 -2.05 4.36
CA THR A 338 -17.30 -2.70 3.69
C THR A 338 -17.56 -4.19 3.52
N TRP A 339 -18.01 -4.86 4.57
CA TRP A 339 -18.39 -6.26 4.50
C TRP A 339 -19.53 -6.51 3.52
N ALA A 340 -20.57 -5.70 3.57
CA ALA A 340 -21.69 -5.78 2.64
C ALA A 340 -21.25 -5.62 1.18
N ALA A 341 -20.35 -4.68 0.88
CA ALA A 341 -19.82 -4.49 -0.46
C ALA A 341 -19.01 -5.72 -0.96
N ILE A 342 -18.23 -6.34 -0.08
CA ILE A 342 -17.48 -7.56 -0.41
C ILE A 342 -18.45 -8.72 -0.66
N VAL A 343 -19.45 -8.92 0.20
CA VAL A 343 -20.46 -9.97 0.07
C VAL A 343 -21.28 -9.81 -1.21
N ASN A 344 -21.73 -8.60 -1.52
CA ASN A 344 -22.45 -8.33 -2.77
C ASN A 344 -21.57 -8.66 -3.99
N THR A 345 -20.31 -8.24 -3.98
CA THR A 345 -19.36 -8.59 -5.05
C THR A 345 -19.18 -10.10 -5.18
N ALA A 346 -19.08 -10.83 -4.05
CA ALA A 346 -18.96 -12.29 -4.03
C ALA A 346 -20.22 -12.96 -4.66
N ARG A 347 -21.42 -12.50 -4.31
CA ARG A 347 -22.69 -12.96 -4.90
C ARG A 347 -22.75 -12.73 -6.40
N ASP A 348 -22.34 -11.53 -6.86
CA ASP A 348 -22.35 -11.14 -8.28
C ASP A 348 -21.44 -12.02 -9.16
N ILE A 349 -20.49 -12.73 -8.56
CA ILE A 349 -19.58 -13.65 -9.26
C ILE A 349 -19.84 -15.13 -8.90
N GLY A 350 -20.96 -15.43 -8.23
CA GLY A 350 -21.43 -16.79 -7.98
C GLY A 350 -20.75 -17.52 -6.78
N VAL A 351 -20.23 -16.78 -5.79
CA VAL A 351 -19.84 -17.38 -4.51
C VAL A 351 -21.09 -17.79 -3.72
N SER A 352 -21.09 -18.98 -3.16
CA SER A 352 -22.25 -19.54 -2.47
C SER A 352 -22.55 -18.86 -1.13
N GLU A 353 -23.84 -18.80 -0.72
CA GLU A 353 -24.23 -18.32 0.61
C GLU A 353 -23.59 -19.12 1.74
N ALA A 354 -23.38 -20.43 1.55
CA ALA A 354 -22.69 -21.27 2.52
C ALA A 354 -21.23 -20.84 2.73
N SER A 355 -20.54 -20.37 1.68
CA SER A 355 -19.18 -19.83 1.79
C SER A 355 -19.17 -18.47 2.52
N ILE A 356 -20.15 -17.63 2.24
CA ILE A 356 -20.32 -16.33 2.92
C ILE A 356 -20.55 -16.54 4.43
N GLN A 357 -21.42 -17.49 4.79
CA GLN A 357 -21.70 -17.83 6.19
C GLN A 357 -20.46 -18.39 6.91
N ARG A 358 -19.70 -19.30 6.26
CA ARG A 358 -18.46 -19.81 6.83
C ARG A 358 -17.40 -18.75 7.09
N ALA A 359 -17.41 -17.65 6.35
CA ALA A 359 -16.46 -16.58 6.58
C ALA A 359 -16.66 -15.90 7.95
N THR A 360 -17.88 -15.85 8.45
CA THR A 360 -18.27 -15.17 9.71
C THR A 360 -18.52 -16.15 10.89
N ALA A 361 -18.35 -17.45 10.68
CA ALA A 361 -18.56 -18.50 11.69
C ALA A 361 -17.34 -18.62 12.68
#